data_c9ed3e28fe7dd6d731458dcb49d24635
#
_entry.id   c9ed3e28fe7dd6d731458dcb49d24635
#
_cell.length_a   1.000
_cell.length_b   1.000
_cell.length_c   1.000
_cell.angle_alpha   90.00
_cell.angle_beta   90.00
_cell.angle_gamma   90.00
#
_symmetry.space_group_name_H-M   'P 1'
#
loop_
_entity.id
_entity.type
_entity.pdbx_description
1 polymer ?
#
loop_
_entity_poly.entity_id
_entity_poly.type
_entity_poly.pdbx_seq_one_letter_code
_entity_poly.pdbx_strand_id
1 'polypeptide(L)'
;MKKSMILIVMAVLCLFLRVHAQSSTTQKNENVKPLLIGDKVPDLLFEDAPNVAGGKLKFSDFKGKALILDFWGTWCGACISGFPHVEEIQKKYGKYLQVILIADSGEGSASVSAFLEKRKKNGEEIKLPVVISKLTKKLFDHNHYPHYVWVGADNRIKAITKANELEDESIKRLIAGLDLHLPIKLP
;
A
#
# COMPACT_ATOMS: atom_id res chain seq x y z
N MET A 1 18.78 -31.37 50.09
CA MET A 1 17.78 -31.69 49.03
C MET A 1 16.94 -30.47 48.62
N LYS A 2 16.35 -29.66 49.54
CA LYS A 2 15.52 -28.49 49.17
C LYS A 2 16.27 -27.40 48.40
N LYS A 3 17.53 -27.08 48.71
CA LYS A 3 18.32 -26.05 48.02
C LYS A 3 18.65 -26.42 46.55
N SER A 4 18.91 -27.73 46.30
CA SER A 4 19.20 -28.22 44.95
C SER A 4 17.98 -28.17 44.04
N MET A 5 16.79 -28.42 44.59
CA MET A 5 15.53 -28.38 43.85
C MET A 5 15.14 -26.95 43.43
N ILE A 6 15.41 -25.96 44.31
CA ILE A 6 15.16 -24.54 44.03
C ILE A 6 16.06 -24.06 42.88
N LEU A 7 17.32 -24.45 42.82
CA LEU A 7 18.26 -24.10 41.75
C LEU A 7 17.84 -24.69 40.41
N ILE A 8 17.33 -25.91 40.38
CA ILE A 8 16.82 -26.55 39.16
C ILE A 8 15.56 -25.82 38.64
N VAL A 9 14.63 -25.49 39.55
CA VAL A 9 13.41 -24.73 39.16
C VAL A 9 13.75 -23.34 38.64
N MET A 10 14.69 -22.63 39.26
CA MET A 10 15.16 -21.33 38.77
C MET A 10 15.84 -21.43 37.38
N ALA A 11 16.66 -22.46 37.16
CA ALA A 11 17.31 -22.68 35.87
C ALA A 11 16.30 -22.98 34.75
N VAL A 12 15.28 -23.79 35.03
CA VAL A 12 14.20 -24.11 34.10
C VAL A 12 13.36 -22.85 33.78
N LEU A 13 13.05 -22.05 34.82
CA LEU A 13 12.30 -20.78 34.62
C LEU A 13 13.08 -19.78 33.78
N CYS A 14 14.40 -19.67 33.96
CA CYS A 14 15.26 -18.83 33.12
C CYS A 14 15.34 -19.31 31.65
N LEU A 15 15.27 -20.62 31.41
CA LEU A 15 15.22 -21.17 30.04
C LEU A 15 13.89 -20.84 29.35
N PHE A 16 12.76 -20.92 30.06
CA PHE A 16 11.46 -20.51 29.50
C PHE A 16 11.37 -19.02 29.21
N LEU A 17 11.99 -18.17 30.02
CA LEU A 17 12.01 -16.70 29.76
C LEU A 17 12.88 -16.32 28.53
N ARG A 18 13.91 -17.12 28.22
CA ARG A 18 14.73 -16.87 27.02
C ARG A 18 14.06 -17.25 25.71
N VAL A 19 13.12 -18.19 25.71
CA VAL A 19 12.36 -18.60 24.51
C VAL A 19 11.34 -17.54 24.08
N HIS A 20 10.83 -16.71 25.01
CA HIS A 20 9.88 -15.64 24.67
C HIS A 20 10.53 -14.32 24.22
N ALA A 21 11.86 -14.19 24.32
CA ALA A 21 12.57 -12.96 23.99
C ALA A 21 13.12 -12.91 22.54
N GLN A 22 12.89 -13.93 21.71
CA GLN A 22 13.46 -14.01 20.34
C GLN A 22 12.43 -13.77 19.22
N SER A 23 11.29 -13.18 19.50
CA SER A 23 10.31 -12.78 18.48
C SER A 23 10.39 -11.29 18.12
N SER A 24 11.55 -10.67 18.23
CA SER A 24 11.82 -9.40 17.56
C SER A 24 12.44 -9.72 16.22
N THR A 25 11.61 -9.97 15.22
CA THR A 25 12.04 -10.08 13.82
C THR A 25 12.56 -8.70 13.39
N THR A 26 13.84 -8.47 13.61
CA THR A 26 14.59 -7.44 12.88
C THR A 26 14.40 -7.77 11.41
N GLN A 27 13.63 -6.97 10.69
CA GLN A 27 13.55 -7.04 9.24
C GLN A 27 14.95 -6.74 8.69
N LYS A 28 15.69 -7.82 8.49
CA LYS A 28 16.96 -7.84 7.75
C LYS A 28 16.65 -7.24 6.38
N ASN A 29 17.49 -6.35 5.90
CA ASN A 29 17.51 -5.78 4.56
C ASN A 29 17.60 -6.92 3.52
N GLU A 30 16.51 -7.65 3.31
CA GLU A 30 16.40 -8.61 2.22
C GLU A 30 16.34 -7.81 0.92
N ASN A 31 17.03 -8.28 -0.09
CA ASN A 31 16.91 -7.82 -1.47
C ASN A 31 15.45 -7.99 -1.92
N VAL A 32 14.63 -6.96 -1.66
CA VAL A 32 13.23 -6.94 -2.07
C VAL A 32 13.24 -6.90 -3.59
N LYS A 33 12.89 -8.02 -4.22
CA LYS A 33 12.74 -8.09 -5.67
C LYS A 33 11.48 -7.31 -6.08
N PRO A 34 11.56 -6.43 -7.08
CA PRO A 34 10.39 -5.78 -7.63
C PRO A 34 9.34 -6.79 -8.11
N LEU A 35 8.08 -6.49 -7.87
CA LEU A 35 6.95 -7.27 -8.32
C LEU A 35 6.64 -6.96 -9.78
N LEU A 36 6.32 -7.99 -10.54
CA LEU A 36 5.98 -7.92 -11.95
C LEU A 36 4.49 -8.25 -12.18
N ILE A 37 4.02 -8.01 -13.40
CA ILE A 37 2.67 -8.44 -13.83
C ILE A 37 2.55 -9.95 -13.64
N GLY A 38 1.46 -10.39 -13.02
CA GLY A 38 1.19 -11.77 -12.64
C GLY A 38 1.62 -12.14 -11.22
N ASP A 39 2.56 -11.39 -10.62
CA ASP A 39 3.00 -11.65 -9.25
C ASP A 39 1.88 -11.38 -8.25
N LYS A 40 1.89 -12.16 -7.17
CA LYS A 40 0.98 -11.96 -6.04
C LYS A 40 1.50 -10.83 -5.15
N VAL A 41 0.65 -9.84 -4.89
CA VAL A 41 1.00 -8.74 -3.98
C VAL A 41 0.93 -9.25 -2.53
N PRO A 42 1.97 -9.03 -1.71
CA PRO A 42 1.92 -9.38 -0.29
C PRO A 42 0.86 -8.55 0.45
N ASP A 43 0.40 -9.04 1.59
CA ASP A 43 -0.54 -8.30 2.43
C ASP A 43 0.21 -7.18 3.18
N LEU A 44 0.33 -6.02 2.52
CA LEU A 44 1.08 -4.89 3.06
C LEU A 44 0.28 -4.19 4.17
N LEU A 45 0.95 -3.96 5.29
CA LEU A 45 0.49 -3.07 6.35
C LEU A 45 1.20 -1.73 6.23
N PHE A 46 0.43 -0.67 6.11
CA PHE A 46 0.88 0.72 6.14
C PHE A 46 0.63 1.28 7.53
N GLU A 47 1.70 1.61 8.25
CA GLU A 47 1.67 2.19 9.58
C GLU A 47 1.43 3.70 9.57
N ASP A 48 1.45 4.32 8.39
CA ASP A 48 1.30 5.76 8.19
C ASP A 48 0.25 6.02 7.11
N ALA A 49 -0.98 6.26 7.55
CA ALA A 49 -2.15 6.54 6.71
C ALA A 49 -2.91 7.75 7.29
N PRO A 50 -2.46 8.99 7.03
CA PRO A 50 -2.84 10.20 7.77
C PRO A 50 -4.32 10.58 7.68
N ASN A 51 -5.04 10.17 6.64
CA ASN A 51 -6.47 10.43 6.47
C ASN A 51 -7.36 9.19 6.66
N VAL A 52 -6.78 8.11 7.18
CA VAL A 52 -7.50 6.88 7.52
C VAL A 52 -7.74 6.80 9.02
N ALA A 53 -8.92 6.37 9.45
CA ALA A 53 -9.22 6.17 10.86
C ALA A 53 -8.23 5.19 11.51
N GLY A 54 -7.63 5.57 12.62
CA GLY A 54 -6.59 4.77 13.29
C GLY A 54 -5.18 4.90 12.68
N GLY A 55 -5.00 5.72 11.63
CA GLY A 55 -3.69 6.03 11.04
C GLY A 55 -3.00 4.87 10.33
N LYS A 56 -3.68 3.75 10.10
CA LYS A 56 -3.14 2.54 9.48
C LYS A 56 -4.07 1.99 8.41
N LEU A 57 -3.50 1.27 7.45
CA LEU A 57 -4.25 0.61 6.38
C LEU A 57 -3.57 -0.70 6.01
N LYS A 58 -4.36 -1.73 5.74
CA LYS A 58 -3.88 -3.03 5.30
C LYS A 58 -4.55 -3.45 4.00
N PHE A 59 -3.83 -4.09 3.08
CA PHE A 59 -4.44 -4.52 1.82
C PHE A 59 -5.56 -5.54 2.04
N SER A 60 -5.45 -6.39 3.04
CA SER A 60 -6.53 -7.34 3.41
C SER A 60 -7.83 -6.66 3.88
N ASP A 61 -7.82 -5.37 4.23
CA ASP A 61 -9.04 -4.62 4.55
C ASP A 61 -9.97 -4.50 3.33
N PHE A 62 -9.41 -4.69 2.13
CA PHE A 62 -10.13 -4.63 0.85
C PHE A 62 -10.27 -6.00 0.18
N LYS A 63 -10.19 -7.09 0.95
CA LYS A 63 -10.29 -8.45 0.41
C LYS A 63 -11.54 -8.63 -0.46
N GLY A 64 -11.34 -9.18 -1.65
CA GLY A 64 -12.40 -9.40 -2.63
C GLY A 64 -12.66 -8.22 -3.57
N LYS A 65 -12.02 -7.07 -3.35
CA LYS A 65 -12.01 -5.96 -4.31
C LYS A 65 -10.76 -5.99 -5.17
N ALA A 66 -10.86 -5.46 -6.38
CA ALA A 66 -9.69 -5.04 -7.14
C ALA A 66 -9.09 -3.78 -6.52
N LEU A 67 -7.77 -3.55 -6.69
CA LEU A 67 -7.11 -2.35 -6.20
C LEU A 67 -6.47 -1.58 -7.36
N ILE A 68 -6.53 -0.25 -7.29
CA ILE A 68 -5.68 0.66 -8.05
C ILE A 68 -4.75 1.34 -7.04
N LEU A 69 -3.45 1.10 -7.19
CA LEU A 69 -2.42 1.77 -6.42
C LEU A 69 -1.92 2.94 -7.24
N ASP A 70 -2.24 4.16 -6.80
CA ASP A 70 -1.87 5.42 -7.47
C ASP A 70 -0.68 6.04 -6.72
N PHE A 71 0.48 6.02 -7.36
CA PHE A 71 1.73 6.52 -6.79
C PHE A 71 1.92 7.99 -7.14
N TRP A 72 2.16 8.80 -6.11
CA TRP A 72 2.20 10.25 -6.23
C TRP A 72 3.17 10.93 -5.26
N GLY A 73 3.33 12.25 -5.41
CA GLY A 73 4.03 13.10 -4.47
C GLY A 73 3.40 14.49 -4.41
N THR A 74 3.61 15.25 -3.34
CA THR A 74 3.01 16.58 -3.13
C THR A 74 3.46 17.61 -4.18
N TRP A 75 4.57 17.36 -4.84
CA TRP A 75 5.13 18.16 -5.94
C TRP A 75 4.65 17.71 -7.33
N CYS A 76 3.95 16.57 -7.44
CA CYS A 76 3.50 16.03 -8.72
C CYS A 76 2.18 16.70 -9.17
N GLY A 77 2.28 17.80 -9.90
CA GLY A 77 1.10 18.52 -10.40
C GLY A 77 0.17 17.66 -11.25
N ALA A 78 0.72 16.79 -12.12
CA ALA A 78 -0.06 15.87 -12.94
C ALA A 78 -0.83 14.83 -12.12
N CYS A 79 -0.23 14.32 -11.01
CA CYS A 79 -0.93 13.41 -10.10
C CYS A 79 -2.10 14.12 -9.42
N ILE A 80 -1.84 15.32 -8.87
CA ILE A 80 -2.82 16.11 -8.13
C ILE A 80 -4.01 16.49 -9.01
N SER A 81 -3.78 16.88 -10.26
CA SER A 81 -4.83 17.19 -11.23
C SER A 81 -5.68 15.96 -11.61
N GLY A 82 -5.14 14.75 -11.45
CA GLY A 82 -5.85 13.48 -11.68
C GLY A 82 -6.76 13.05 -10.53
N PHE A 83 -6.59 13.57 -9.31
CA PHE A 83 -7.36 13.11 -8.13
C PHE A 83 -8.88 13.18 -8.31
N PRO A 84 -9.48 14.24 -8.88
CA PRO A 84 -10.92 14.25 -9.12
C PRO A 84 -11.40 13.06 -9.96
N HIS A 85 -10.65 12.69 -10.99
CA HIS A 85 -10.98 11.56 -11.84
C HIS A 85 -10.92 10.22 -11.10
N VAL A 86 -9.85 9.97 -10.32
CA VAL A 86 -9.76 8.72 -9.53
C VAL A 86 -10.80 8.67 -8.42
N GLU A 87 -11.23 9.80 -7.86
CA GLU A 87 -12.34 9.88 -6.90
C GLU A 87 -13.70 9.54 -7.56
N GLU A 88 -13.93 9.98 -8.79
CA GLU A 88 -15.11 9.59 -9.58
C GLU A 88 -15.14 8.08 -9.84
N ILE A 89 -13.99 7.49 -10.22
CA ILE A 89 -13.83 6.04 -10.37
C ILE A 89 -14.17 5.33 -9.05
N GLN A 90 -13.60 5.80 -7.94
CA GLN A 90 -13.89 5.24 -6.61
C GLN A 90 -15.37 5.32 -6.27
N LYS A 91 -16.00 6.47 -6.50
CA LYS A 91 -17.44 6.67 -6.27
C LYS A 91 -18.29 5.70 -7.09
N LYS A 92 -17.94 5.52 -8.37
CA LYS A 92 -18.68 4.66 -9.30
C LYS A 92 -18.49 3.17 -9.02
N TYR A 93 -17.28 2.74 -8.71
CA TYR A 93 -16.91 1.32 -8.62
C TYR A 93 -16.55 0.84 -7.21
N GLY A 94 -16.70 1.66 -6.18
CA GLY A 94 -16.22 1.40 -4.81
C GLY A 94 -16.78 0.12 -4.14
N LYS A 95 -17.85 -0.47 -4.69
CA LYS A 95 -18.32 -1.78 -4.26
C LYS A 95 -17.33 -2.89 -4.61
N TYR A 96 -16.64 -2.80 -5.74
CA TYR A 96 -15.78 -3.84 -6.31
C TYR A 96 -14.32 -3.42 -6.47
N LEU A 97 -14.02 -2.13 -6.31
CA LEU A 97 -12.72 -1.52 -6.48
C LEU A 97 -12.36 -0.65 -5.29
N GLN A 98 -11.08 -0.60 -4.95
CA GLN A 98 -10.52 0.40 -4.05
C GLN A 98 -9.34 1.09 -4.73
N VAL A 99 -9.37 2.42 -4.74
CA VAL A 99 -8.19 3.24 -5.09
C VAL A 99 -7.46 3.62 -3.81
N ILE A 100 -6.13 3.47 -3.80
CA ILE A 100 -5.26 3.84 -2.69
C ILE A 100 -4.17 4.76 -3.23
N LEU A 101 -4.07 5.95 -2.67
CA LEU A 101 -3.02 6.92 -3.01
C LEU A 101 -1.76 6.61 -2.20
N ILE A 102 -0.65 6.32 -2.86
CA ILE A 102 0.61 5.92 -2.22
C ILE A 102 1.64 7.03 -2.40
N ALA A 103 1.97 7.73 -1.32
CA ALA A 103 3.05 8.71 -1.28
C ALA A 103 4.38 8.00 -0.97
N ASP A 104 5.18 7.74 -1.99
CA ASP A 104 6.46 7.03 -1.88
C ASP A 104 7.65 7.81 -2.47
N SER A 105 7.44 9.06 -2.83
CA SER A 105 8.43 9.95 -3.44
C SER A 105 9.58 10.37 -2.51
N GLY A 106 9.65 9.80 -1.30
CA GLY A 106 10.64 10.13 -0.29
C GLY A 106 10.25 11.25 0.66
N GLU A 107 9.06 11.84 0.48
CA GLU A 107 8.50 12.84 1.38
C GLU A 107 8.15 12.20 2.73
N GLY A 108 8.35 12.96 3.80
CA GLY A 108 7.98 12.51 5.14
C GLY A 108 6.49 12.72 5.44
N SER A 109 5.99 12.01 6.45
CA SER A 109 4.60 12.09 6.92
C SER A 109 4.14 13.54 7.18
N ALA A 110 4.98 14.38 7.78
CA ALA A 110 4.66 15.77 8.05
C ALA A 110 4.34 16.58 6.78
N SER A 111 5.10 16.37 5.70
CA SER A 111 4.89 17.06 4.41
C SER A 111 3.57 16.65 3.78
N VAL A 112 3.31 15.34 3.71
CA VAL A 112 2.06 14.82 3.12
C VAL A 112 0.86 15.24 3.96
N SER A 113 0.92 15.16 5.30
CA SER A 113 -0.16 15.58 6.18
C SER A 113 -0.46 17.07 6.04
N ALA A 114 0.57 17.93 5.98
CA ALA A 114 0.41 19.36 5.76
C ALA A 114 -0.27 19.67 4.41
N PHE A 115 0.10 18.91 3.36
CA PHE A 115 -0.53 19.03 2.05
C PHE A 115 -2.03 18.65 2.12
N LEU A 116 -2.38 17.53 2.74
CA LEU A 116 -3.77 17.09 2.90
C LEU A 116 -4.61 18.13 3.67
N GLU A 117 -4.09 18.65 4.77
CA GLU A 117 -4.75 19.67 5.57
C GLU A 117 -4.96 21.00 4.79
N LYS A 118 -3.95 21.40 4.00
CA LYS A 118 -4.08 22.59 3.14
C LYS A 118 -5.20 22.40 2.12
N ARG A 119 -5.26 21.25 1.44
CA ARG A 119 -6.33 20.95 0.47
C ARG A 119 -7.71 20.96 1.14
N LYS A 120 -7.82 20.30 2.29
CA LYS A 120 -9.08 20.29 3.06
C LYS A 120 -9.56 21.69 3.42
N LYS A 121 -8.66 22.57 3.89
CA LYS A 121 -8.98 23.98 4.18
C LYS A 121 -9.44 24.75 2.95
N ASN A 122 -8.97 24.38 1.77
CA ASN A 122 -9.35 24.99 0.49
C ASN A 122 -10.65 24.39 -0.10
N GLY A 123 -11.31 23.44 0.59
CA GLY A 123 -12.49 22.75 0.07
C GLY A 123 -12.21 21.64 -0.95
N GLU A 124 -10.95 21.25 -1.08
CA GLU A 124 -10.47 20.22 -2.01
C GLU A 124 -10.04 18.94 -1.25
N GLU A 125 -10.81 18.54 -0.25
CA GLU A 125 -10.48 17.39 0.60
C GLU A 125 -10.34 16.10 -0.22
N ILE A 126 -9.22 15.40 -0.03
CA ILE A 126 -8.98 14.08 -0.63
C ILE A 126 -9.66 13.02 0.23
N LYS A 127 -10.63 12.31 -0.35
CA LYS A 127 -11.45 11.28 0.33
C LYS A 127 -10.88 9.87 0.17
N LEU A 128 -10.00 9.66 -0.82
CA LEU A 128 -9.32 8.39 -1.00
C LEU A 128 -8.33 8.14 0.14
N PRO A 129 -8.14 6.90 0.57
CA PRO A 129 -7.11 6.58 1.55
C PRO A 129 -5.72 6.92 1.00
N VAL A 130 -4.97 7.68 1.77
CA VAL A 130 -3.58 8.04 1.50
C VAL A 130 -2.69 7.28 2.46
N VAL A 131 -1.67 6.61 1.92
CA VAL A 131 -0.65 5.93 2.70
C VAL A 131 0.73 6.45 2.33
N ILE A 132 1.66 6.43 3.29
CA ILE A 132 3.04 6.86 3.10
C ILE A 132 3.94 5.63 3.30
N SER A 133 4.77 5.30 2.29
CA SER A 133 5.61 4.11 2.37
C SER A 133 6.82 4.21 1.46
N LYS A 134 8.00 4.00 2.05
CA LYS A 134 9.26 3.85 1.27
C LYS A 134 9.46 2.43 0.75
N LEU A 135 8.77 1.44 1.33
CA LEU A 135 8.86 0.05 0.91
C LEU A 135 8.21 -0.16 -0.46
N THR A 136 7.12 0.54 -0.74
CA THR A 136 6.38 0.44 -2.01
C THR A 136 7.23 0.81 -3.20
N LYS A 137 8.17 1.77 -3.07
CA LYS A 137 9.13 2.14 -4.11
C LYS A 137 10.01 0.97 -4.55
N LYS A 138 10.36 0.07 -3.63
CA LYS A 138 11.16 -1.13 -3.92
C LYS A 138 10.32 -2.27 -4.48
N LEU A 139 9.07 -2.41 -4.02
CA LEU A 139 8.16 -3.46 -4.45
C LEU A 139 7.56 -3.20 -5.83
N PHE A 140 7.22 -1.94 -6.11
CA PHE A 140 6.62 -1.49 -7.36
C PHE A 140 7.57 -0.52 -8.05
N ASP A 141 8.70 -1.05 -8.56
CA ASP A 141 9.78 -0.24 -9.12
C ASP A 141 9.29 0.73 -10.19
N HIS A 142 9.58 2.01 -9.98
CA HIS A 142 9.23 3.09 -10.90
C HIS A 142 10.09 4.33 -10.64
N ASN A 143 10.30 5.11 -11.68
CA ASN A 143 11.09 6.35 -11.63
C ASN A 143 10.31 7.60 -12.12
N HIS A 144 9.05 7.42 -12.52
CA HIS A 144 8.19 8.48 -13.05
C HIS A 144 6.82 8.47 -12.40
N TYR A 145 6.27 9.67 -12.14
CA TYR A 145 4.91 9.88 -11.64
C TYR A 145 4.07 10.61 -12.69
N PRO A 146 2.76 10.37 -12.75
CA PRO A 146 2.01 9.35 -12.03
C PRO A 146 2.36 7.91 -12.47
N HIS A 147 2.17 6.96 -11.55
CA HIS A 147 2.40 5.54 -11.77
C HIS A 147 1.24 4.75 -11.16
N TYR A 148 0.69 3.81 -11.91
CA TYR A 148 -0.46 3.02 -11.47
C TYR A 148 -0.15 1.53 -11.51
N VAL A 149 -0.47 0.83 -10.42
CA VAL A 149 -0.43 -0.63 -10.36
C VAL A 149 -1.85 -1.15 -10.17
N TRP A 150 -2.27 -2.02 -11.06
CA TRP A 150 -3.60 -2.59 -11.11
C TRP A 150 -3.57 -4.00 -10.52
N VAL A 151 -4.28 -4.22 -9.43
CA VAL A 151 -4.32 -5.50 -8.72
C VAL A 151 -5.72 -6.08 -8.82
N GLY A 152 -5.81 -7.32 -9.29
CA GLY A 152 -7.09 -8.04 -9.36
C GLY A 152 -7.60 -8.46 -7.97
N ALA A 153 -8.87 -8.84 -7.90
CA ALA A 153 -9.48 -9.39 -6.68
C ALA A 153 -8.81 -10.71 -6.22
N ASP A 154 -8.04 -11.36 -7.09
CA ASP A 154 -7.17 -12.51 -6.82
C ASP A 154 -5.82 -12.11 -6.17
N ASN A 155 -5.65 -10.83 -5.89
CA ASN A 155 -4.44 -10.23 -5.31
C ASN A 155 -3.19 -10.36 -6.20
N ARG A 156 -3.37 -10.38 -7.54
CA ARG A 156 -2.26 -10.41 -8.51
C ARG A 156 -2.21 -9.11 -9.30
N ILE A 157 -0.98 -8.67 -9.63
CA ILE A 157 -0.78 -7.53 -10.53
C ILE A 157 -1.28 -7.89 -11.93
N LYS A 158 -2.21 -7.10 -12.44
CA LYS A 158 -2.81 -7.26 -13.76
C LYS A 158 -2.22 -6.29 -14.80
N ALA A 159 -1.83 -5.10 -14.37
CA ALA A 159 -1.18 -4.11 -15.22
C ALA A 159 -0.33 -3.13 -14.40
N ILE A 160 0.60 -2.47 -15.09
CA ILE A 160 1.39 -1.35 -14.60
C ILE A 160 1.34 -0.28 -15.69
N THR A 161 0.76 0.90 -15.38
CA THR A 161 0.43 1.90 -16.42
C THR A 161 0.75 3.35 -16.00
N LYS A 162 0.48 4.27 -16.92
CA LYS A 162 0.37 5.72 -16.70
C LYS A 162 -1.11 6.09 -16.45
N ALA A 163 -1.37 7.38 -16.17
CA ALA A 163 -2.71 7.88 -15.86
C ALA A 163 -3.75 7.71 -16.98
N ASN A 164 -3.32 7.81 -18.24
CA ASN A 164 -4.21 7.80 -19.39
C ASN A 164 -5.02 6.51 -19.58
N GLU A 165 -4.64 5.45 -18.87
CA GLU A 165 -5.26 4.13 -18.98
C GLU A 165 -6.41 3.91 -17.99
N LEU A 166 -6.66 4.86 -17.07
CA LEU A 166 -7.73 4.79 -16.09
C LEU A 166 -9.10 5.12 -16.71
N GLU A 167 -9.49 4.31 -17.70
CA GLU A 167 -10.76 4.44 -18.40
C GLU A 167 -11.82 3.45 -17.88
N ASP A 168 -13.05 3.78 -18.10
CA ASP A 168 -14.22 3.03 -17.62
C ASP A 168 -14.19 1.57 -18.07
N GLU A 169 -13.81 1.30 -19.32
CA GLU A 169 -13.72 -0.04 -19.88
C GLU A 169 -12.61 -0.86 -19.20
N SER A 170 -11.44 -0.27 -19.01
CA SER A 170 -10.31 -0.91 -18.32
C SER A 170 -10.67 -1.28 -16.87
N ILE A 171 -11.36 -0.38 -16.17
CA ILE A 171 -11.83 -0.63 -14.80
C ILE A 171 -12.86 -1.77 -14.76
N LYS A 172 -13.81 -1.81 -15.67
CA LYS A 172 -14.78 -2.92 -15.76
C LYS A 172 -14.11 -4.25 -16.01
N ARG A 173 -13.13 -4.30 -16.91
CA ARG A 173 -12.34 -5.50 -17.21
C ARG A 173 -11.55 -5.97 -16.00
N LEU A 174 -10.90 -5.05 -15.26
CA LEU A 174 -10.20 -5.37 -14.01
C LEU A 174 -11.13 -6.02 -13.00
N ILE A 175 -12.28 -5.41 -12.75
CA ILE A 175 -13.29 -5.89 -11.80
C ILE A 175 -13.82 -7.26 -12.22
N ALA A 176 -14.02 -7.48 -13.52
CA ALA A 176 -14.48 -8.76 -14.07
C ALA A 176 -13.39 -9.84 -14.10
N GLY A 177 -12.15 -9.51 -13.74
CA GLY A 177 -11.00 -10.44 -13.81
C GLY A 177 -10.56 -10.79 -15.22
N LEU A 178 -10.93 -9.97 -16.21
CA LEU A 178 -10.58 -10.14 -17.62
C LEU A 178 -9.21 -9.54 -17.92
N ASP A 179 -8.62 -9.98 -19.04
CA ASP A 179 -7.37 -9.39 -19.54
C ASP A 179 -7.58 -7.91 -19.92
N LEU A 180 -6.67 -7.04 -19.47
CA LEU A 180 -6.82 -5.60 -19.61
C LEU A 180 -6.40 -5.08 -20.98
N HIS A 181 -5.51 -5.78 -21.69
CA HIS A 181 -4.91 -5.36 -22.97
C HIS A 181 -4.31 -3.94 -22.94
N LEU A 182 -3.78 -3.54 -21.77
CA LEU A 182 -3.20 -2.22 -21.58
C LEU A 182 -1.73 -2.19 -21.99
N PRO A 183 -1.23 -1.04 -22.49
CA PRO A 183 0.19 -0.88 -22.73
C PRO A 183 0.97 -0.96 -21.41
N ILE A 184 2.01 -1.79 -21.40
CA ILE A 184 2.85 -1.97 -20.21
C ILE A 184 3.77 -0.76 -20.08
N LYS A 185 3.73 -0.08 -18.94
CA LYS A 185 4.73 0.89 -18.56
C LYS A 185 5.97 0.16 -18.06
N LEU A 186 7.06 0.28 -18.80
CA LEU A 186 8.36 -0.19 -18.34
C LEU A 186 8.92 0.72 -17.23
N PRO A 187 9.75 0.20 -16.31
CA PRO A 187 10.37 0.97 -15.23
C PRO A 187 11.21 2.13 -15.70
#